data_a7551e3bae651098118f1e067e25c331
#
_entry.id   a7551e3bae651098118f1e067e25c331
#
_cell.length_a   1.000
_cell.length_b   1.000
_cell.length_c   1.000
_cell.angle_alpha   90.00
_cell.angle_beta   90.00
_cell.angle_gamma   90.00
#
_symmetry.space_group_name_H-M   'P 1'
#
loop_
_entity.id
_entity.type
_entity.pdbx_description
1 polymer ?
#
loop_
_entity_poly.entity_id
_entity_poly.type
_entity_poly.pdbx_seq_one_letter_code
_entity_poly.pdbx_strand_id
1 'polypeptide(L)'
;MERKLNMPRLRYPWPHVPPAHPEYFTEEERQWLDEDYTTFMTKEAVEKIKGHNLANGASWMSPTTTNVDHLRPIARFFLWLALYDDYYERWPVDKIAVERDRIIEVILGKEPGPTDTGLYRQIAKCRDEFLAYMPYEWIERLAEHMYRYTTYGIIEETPYRLEGRYPSLLRLSFLREYTIAMYPYGDMIEAGINYMLPKDIAGHPMIMRLRTLLCRIMSIQNDWYTLEKEIADSEFEVCNIILALQHHHKISLDEAIQEAERIHDSYVEEMDAIQKDLPDFGEDQKEVENYVYHILLNITGLDDWYNGDTVRYIPSEFPKHTYPETTGQ
;
A
#
# COMPACT_ATOMS: atom_id res chain seq x y z
N MET A 1 4.64 -8.34 -30.93
CA MET A 1 5.52 -7.28 -30.40
C MET A 1 4.64 -6.45 -29.49
N GLU A 2 4.64 -6.73 -28.20
CA GLU A 2 3.92 -5.95 -27.21
C GLU A 2 4.50 -4.52 -27.20
N ARG A 3 3.66 -3.54 -27.40
CA ARG A 3 4.07 -2.13 -27.41
C ARG A 3 4.33 -1.77 -25.95
N LYS A 4 5.59 -1.63 -25.55
CA LYS A 4 5.94 -1.10 -24.26
C LYS A 4 5.39 0.32 -24.14
N LEU A 5 4.54 0.57 -23.12
CA LEU A 5 4.00 1.90 -22.88
C LEU A 5 5.15 2.84 -22.50
N ASN A 6 5.26 3.98 -23.17
CA ASN A 6 6.26 4.98 -22.82
C ASN A 6 5.66 5.94 -21.78
N MET A 7 5.52 5.43 -20.54
CA MET A 7 5.02 6.23 -19.43
C MET A 7 6.12 7.19 -18.95
N PRO A 8 5.88 8.51 -18.92
CA PRO A 8 6.81 9.43 -18.29
C PRO A 8 6.87 9.17 -16.79
N ARG A 9 7.97 9.52 -16.15
CA ARG A 9 8.06 9.47 -14.70
C ARG A 9 7.20 10.58 -14.09
N LEU A 10 6.42 10.27 -13.06
CA LEU A 10 5.68 11.23 -12.26
C LEU A 10 6.64 12.23 -11.59
N ARG A 11 6.21 13.45 -11.36
CA ARG A 11 7.07 14.52 -10.84
C ARG A 11 6.56 15.02 -9.51
N TYR A 12 7.51 15.20 -8.59
CA TYR A 12 7.25 15.71 -7.26
C TYR A 12 8.17 16.90 -6.96
N PRO A 13 7.66 17.97 -6.29
CA PRO A 13 8.49 19.10 -5.89
C PRO A 13 9.30 18.82 -4.62
N TRP A 14 9.22 17.59 -4.10
CA TRP A 14 9.78 17.16 -2.82
C TRP A 14 11.09 16.37 -3.01
N PRO A 15 11.93 16.27 -1.95
CA PRO A 15 13.20 15.55 -2.06
C PRO A 15 13.00 14.06 -2.34
N HIS A 16 13.90 13.51 -3.15
CA HIS A 16 14.13 12.08 -3.30
C HIS A 16 15.32 11.71 -2.41
N VAL A 17 15.07 10.93 -1.36
CA VAL A 17 16.09 10.58 -0.37
C VAL A 17 16.36 9.09 -0.44
N PRO A 18 17.60 8.65 -0.71
CA PRO A 18 17.93 7.25 -0.71
C PRO A 18 17.77 6.64 0.68
N PRO A 19 17.38 5.37 0.81
CA PRO A 19 17.17 4.72 2.10
C PRO A 19 18.49 4.63 2.90
N ALA A 20 18.37 4.81 4.22
CA ALA A 20 19.50 4.64 5.15
C ALA A 20 20.02 3.18 5.15
N HIS A 21 19.14 2.23 4.88
CA HIS A 21 19.42 0.80 4.92
C HIS A 21 18.94 0.10 3.63
N PRO A 22 19.56 0.38 2.44
CA PRO A 22 19.18 -0.28 1.20
C PRO A 22 19.47 -1.78 1.32
N GLU A 23 18.54 -2.61 0.83
CA GLU A 23 18.67 -4.09 0.78
C GLU A 23 18.91 -4.78 2.13
N TYR A 24 18.81 -4.07 3.26
CA TYR A 24 19.10 -4.65 4.58
C TYR A 24 18.22 -5.87 4.89
N PHE A 25 16.95 -5.85 4.47
CA PHE A 25 16.00 -6.91 4.79
C PHE A 25 15.89 -7.99 3.73
N THR A 26 16.71 -7.99 2.68
CA THR A 26 16.60 -8.97 1.57
C THR A 26 16.66 -10.42 2.06
N GLU A 27 17.59 -10.76 2.96
CA GLU A 27 17.68 -12.13 3.48
C GLU A 27 16.59 -12.44 4.50
N GLU A 28 16.18 -11.48 5.33
CA GLU A 28 15.05 -11.64 6.26
C GLU A 28 13.73 -11.82 5.48
N GLU A 29 13.48 -11.06 4.41
CA GLU A 29 12.34 -11.21 3.51
C GLU A 29 12.26 -12.61 2.93
N ARG A 30 13.38 -13.15 2.43
CA ARG A 30 13.45 -14.52 1.91
C ARG A 30 13.11 -15.55 2.97
N GLN A 31 13.63 -15.37 4.19
CA GLN A 31 13.32 -16.24 5.31
C GLN A 31 11.81 -16.16 5.66
N TRP A 32 11.22 -14.98 5.76
CA TRP A 32 9.80 -14.83 6.05
C TRP A 32 8.93 -15.51 4.98
N LEU A 33 9.31 -15.35 3.71
CA LEU A 33 8.62 -15.98 2.58
C LEU A 33 8.70 -17.52 2.64
N ASP A 34 9.87 -18.08 2.94
CA ASP A 34 10.06 -19.53 3.03
C ASP A 34 9.36 -20.15 4.24
N GLU A 35 9.39 -19.49 5.39
CA GLU A 35 8.80 -20.01 6.64
C GLU A 35 7.27 -19.95 6.65
N ASP A 36 6.70 -18.84 6.23
CA ASP A 36 5.29 -18.55 6.47
C ASP A 36 4.44 -18.52 5.18
N TYR A 37 4.93 -17.94 4.08
CA TYR A 37 4.11 -17.79 2.88
C TYR A 37 4.00 -19.07 2.04
N THR A 38 4.96 -19.98 2.14
CA THR A 38 4.86 -21.33 1.54
C THR A 38 3.72 -22.17 2.13
N THR A 39 3.11 -21.75 3.23
CA THR A 39 1.97 -22.45 3.85
C THR A 39 0.66 -22.31 3.05
N PHE A 40 0.55 -21.30 2.17
CA PHE A 40 -0.65 -21.04 1.38
C PHE A 40 -0.36 -20.64 -0.06
N MET A 41 0.89 -20.35 -0.41
CA MET A 41 1.33 -20.03 -1.77
C MET A 41 2.10 -21.19 -2.39
N THR A 42 2.12 -21.24 -3.73
CA THR A 42 2.97 -22.19 -4.44
C THR A 42 4.45 -21.82 -4.28
N LYS A 43 5.33 -22.82 -4.27
CA LYS A 43 6.79 -22.57 -4.20
C LYS A 43 7.28 -21.71 -5.36
N GLU A 44 6.72 -21.90 -6.57
CA GLU A 44 7.07 -21.10 -7.74
C GLU A 44 6.72 -19.63 -7.54
N ALA A 45 5.53 -19.34 -6.99
CA ALA A 45 5.11 -17.98 -6.68
C ALA A 45 6.02 -17.33 -5.64
N VAL A 46 6.35 -18.06 -4.56
CA VAL A 46 7.27 -17.57 -3.52
C VAL A 46 8.66 -17.24 -4.12
N GLU A 47 9.22 -18.08 -4.99
CA GLU A 47 10.50 -17.80 -5.64
C GLU A 47 10.46 -16.54 -6.52
N LYS A 48 9.36 -16.29 -7.23
CA LYS A 48 9.18 -15.04 -8.00
C LYS A 48 9.08 -13.83 -7.08
N ILE A 49 8.30 -13.93 -6.01
CA ILE A 49 8.10 -12.84 -5.04
C ILE A 49 9.43 -12.44 -4.38
N LYS A 50 10.34 -13.36 -4.12
CA LYS A 50 11.69 -13.04 -3.63
C LYS A 50 12.46 -12.06 -4.55
N GLY A 51 12.10 -12.01 -5.84
CA GLY A 51 12.64 -11.04 -6.79
C GLY A 51 11.92 -9.67 -6.77
N HIS A 52 10.78 -9.55 -6.09
CA HIS A 52 10.02 -8.31 -6.06
C HIS A 52 10.60 -7.25 -5.12
N ASN A 53 11.45 -7.66 -4.17
CA ASN A 53 12.13 -6.77 -3.23
C ASN A 53 11.17 -5.88 -2.41
N LEU A 54 10.10 -6.51 -1.90
CA LEU A 54 9.00 -5.80 -1.23
C LEU A 54 9.45 -5.16 0.08
N ALA A 55 10.21 -5.85 0.92
CA ALA A 55 10.70 -5.29 2.18
C ALA A 55 11.58 -4.05 1.96
N ASN A 56 12.31 -3.98 0.84
CA ASN A 56 13.08 -2.80 0.48
C ASN A 56 12.22 -1.60 0.07
N GLY A 57 11.01 -1.84 -0.44
CA GLY A 57 10.02 -0.79 -0.68
C GLY A 57 9.72 0.03 0.58
N ALA A 58 9.63 -0.63 1.74
CA ALA A 58 9.48 0.06 3.02
C ALA A 58 10.71 0.90 3.37
N SER A 59 11.91 0.45 3.04
CA SER A 59 13.14 1.23 3.26
C SER A 59 13.15 2.51 2.41
N TRP A 60 12.69 2.44 1.17
CA TRP A 60 12.51 3.61 0.31
C TRP A 60 11.44 4.56 0.83
N MET A 61 10.32 4.07 1.33
CA MET A 61 9.24 4.89 1.89
C MET A 61 9.55 5.48 3.27
N SER A 62 10.53 4.93 3.98
CA SER A 62 11.01 5.40 5.29
C SER A 62 12.51 5.67 5.28
N PRO A 63 13.02 6.53 4.36
CA PRO A 63 14.44 6.59 4.03
C PRO A 63 15.33 7.09 5.17
N THR A 64 14.77 7.84 6.12
CA THR A 64 15.50 8.42 7.26
C THR A 64 15.45 7.55 8.52
N THR A 65 14.70 6.44 8.51
CA THR A 65 14.62 5.54 9.65
C THR A 65 15.92 4.75 9.77
N THR A 66 16.80 5.16 10.68
CA THR A 66 18.13 4.57 10.89
C THR A 66 18.13 3.41 11.88
N ASN A 67 17.12 3.33 12.76
CA ASN A 67 16.96 2.23 13.69
C ASN A 67 16.31 1.03 12.95
N VAL A 68 17.09 -0.01 12.72
CA VAL A 68 16.61 -1.22 12.01
C VAL A 68 15.51 -1.97 12.76
N ASP A 69 15.43 -1.85 14.08
CA ASP A 69 14.36 -2.49 14.87
C ASP A 69 13.03 -1.74 14.72
N HIS A 70 13.04 -0.45 14.38
CA HIS A 70 11.84 0.29 13.99
C HIS A 70 11.48 0.04 12.51
N LEU A 71 12.49 -0.11 11.64
CA LEU A 71 12.25 -0.34 10.21
C LEU A 71 11.79 -1.77 9.90
N ARG A 72 12.24 -2.77 10.68
CA ARG A 72 11.88 -4.19 10.46
C ARG A 72 10.37 -4.46 10.44
N PRO A 73 9.57 -4.03 11.42
CA PRO A 73 8.12 -4.25 11.36
C PRO A 73 7.46 -3.48 10.20
N ILE A 74 7.99 -2.33 9.79
CA ILE A 74 7.49 -1.59 8.62
C ILE A 74 7.75 -2.40 7.34
N ALA A 75 8.96 -2.95 7.19
CA ALA A 75 9.33 -3.82 6.06
C ALA A 75 8.48 -5.10 6.02
N ARG A 76 8.28 -5.74 7.17
CA ARG A 76 7.39 -6.89 7.32
C ARG A 76 5.95 -6.56 6.96
N PHE A 77 5.45 -5.42 7.41
CA PHE A 77 4.09 -4.96 7.12
C PHE A 77 3.89 -4.65 5.64
N PHE A 78 4.87 -4.04 4.96
CA PHE A 78 4.77 -3.77 3.53
C PHE A 78 4.69 -5.06 2.70
N LEU A 79 5.58 -6.03 2.98
CA LEU A 79 5.51 -7.35 2.36
C LEU A 79 4.16 -8.02 2.64
N TRP A 80 3.74 -8.03 3.92
CA TRP A 80 2.50 -8.64 4.34
C TRP A 80 1.28 -8.01 3.64
N LEU A 81 1.22 -6.68 3.60
CA LEU A 81 0.10 -5.94 3.02
C LEU A 81 -0.05 -6.20 1.51
N ALA A 82 1.07 -6.19 0.78
CA ALA A 82 1.09 -6.50 -0.65
C ALA A 82 0.59 -7.93 -0.95
N LEU A 83 0.97 -8.90 -0.12
CA LEU A 83 0.57 -10.29 -0.30
C LEU A 83 -0.82 -10.61 0.27
N TYR A 84 -1.26 -9.85 1.27
CA TYR A 84 -2.64 -9.88 1.76
C TYR A 84 -3.62 -9.41 0.69
N ASP A 85 -3.31 -8.30 0.02
CA ASP A 85 -4.11 -7.77 -1.08
C ASP A 85 -4.23 -8.78 -2.23
N ASP A 86 -3.11 -9.29 -2.74
CA ASP A 86 -3.06 -10.31 -3.80
C ASP A 86 -3.87 -11.58 -3.42
N TYR A 87 -3.86 -11.96 -2.13
CA TYR A 87 -4.51 -13.20 -1.68
C TYR A 87 -6.02 -13.10 -1.67
N TYR A 88 -6.56 -11.96 -1.21
CA TYR A 88 -8.00 -11.80 -1.03
C TYR A 88 -8.73 -11.13 -2.20
N GLU A 89 -8.03 -10.53 -3.16
CA GLU A 89 -8.66 -9.78 -4.26
C GLU A 89 -9.69 -10.57 -5.08
N ARG A 90 -9.56 -11.90 -5.11
CA ARG A 90 -10.43 -12.81 -5.89
C ARG A 90 -11.41 -13.62 -5.04
N TRP A 91 -11.47 -13.35 -3.76
CA TRP A 91 -12.32 -14.09 -2.85
C TRP A 91 -13.77 -13.57 -2.85
N PRO A 92 -14.77 -14.43 -2.54
CA PRO A 92 -16.13 -13.97 -2.30
C PRO A 92 -16.20 -13.01 -1.10
N VAL A 93 -17.05 -12.00 -1.20
CA VAL A 93 -17.19 -10.91 -0.20
C VAL A 93 -17.45 -11.44 1.22
N ASP A 94 -18.30 -12.46 1.36
CA ASP A 94 -18.62 -13.07 2.66
C ASP A 94 -17.39 -13.72 3.31
N LYS A 95 -16.53 -14.34 2.53
CA LYS A 95 -15.26 -14.91 3.02
C LYS A 95 -14.26 -13.82 3.40
N ILE A 96 -14.12 -12.77 2.58
CA ILE A 96 -13.24 -11.64 2.90
C ILE A 96 -13.66 -10.98 4.22
N ALA A 97 -14.96 -10.85 4.49
CA ALA A 97 -15.45 -10.27 5.73
C ALA A 97 -15.07 -11.11 6.97
N VAL A 98 -15.12 -12.44 6.87
CA VAL A 98 -14.68 -13.35 7.96
C VAL A 98 -13.17 -13.22 8.21
N GLU A 99 -12.38 -13.19 7.13
CA GLU A 99 -10.93 -13.06 7.22
C GLU A 99 -10.52 -11.68 7.77
N ARG A 100 -11.21 -10.61 7.35
CA ARG A 100 -11.03 -9.28 7.94
C ARG A 100 -11.17 -9.32 9.46
N ASP A 101 -12.28 -9.86 9.95
CA ASP A 101 -12.55 -9.87 11.39
C ASP A 101 -11.48 -10.69 12.12
N ARG A 102 -11.03 -11.81 11.54
CA ARG A 102 -9.97 -12.63 12.11
C ARG A 102 -8.62 -11.90 12.13
N ILE A 103 -8.24 -11.21 11.06
CA ILE A 103 -7.01 -10.40 11.01
C ILE A 103 -7.03 -9.28 12.06
N ILE A 104 -8.16 -8.59 12.19
CA ILE A 104 -8.33 -7.55 13.22
C ILE A 104 -8.16 -8.12 14.63
N GLU A 105 -8.74 -9.28 14.93
CA GLU A 105 -8.53 -9.97 16.22
C GLU A 105 -7.04 -10.24 16.48
N VAL A 106 -6.29 -10.68 15.44
CA VAL A 106 -4.85 -10.94 15.57
C VAL A 106 -4.07 -9.65 15.81
N ILE A 107 -4.35 -8.58 15.08
CA ILE A 107 -3.73 -7.27 15.31
C ILE A 107 -4.00 -6.80 16.74
N LEU A 108 -5.19 -7.02 17.28
CA LEU A 108 -5.58 -6.63 18.64
C LEU A 108 -5.08 -7.61 19.74
N GLY A 109 -4.27 -8.62 19.39
CA GLY A 109 -3.56 -9.46 20.38
C GLY A 109 -4.01 -10.91 20.46
N LYS A 110 -4.96 -11.36 19.64
CA LYS A 110 -5.32 -12.78 19.58
C LYS A 110 -4.22 -13.57 18.87
N GLU A 111 -3.72 -14.60 19.49
CA GLU A 111 -2.68 -15.43 18.88
C GLU A 111 -3.21 -16.26 17.72
N PRO A 112 -2.40 -16.44 16.66
CA PRO A 112 -2.70 -17.38 15.58
C PRO A 112 -2.81 -18.81 16.09
N GLY A 113 -3.79 -19.56 15.57
CA GLY A 113 -3.95 -20.97 15.86
C GLY A 113 -2.97 -21.84 15.05
N PRO A 114 -2.85 -23.14 15.39
CA PRO A 114 -1.91 -24.05 14.72
C PRO A 114 -2.26 -24.33 13.24
N THR A 115 -3.50 -24.06 12.83
CA THR A 115 -3.99 -24.23 11.47
C THR A 115 -4.06 -22.94 10.66
N ASP A 116 -3.78 -21.78 11.29
CA ASP A 116 -3.77 -20.49 10.61
C ASP A 116 -2.61 -20.42 9.62
N THR A 117 -2.83 -19.72 8.51
CA THR A 117 -1.79 -19.52 7.49
C THR A 117 -0.67 -18.62 7.99
N GLY A 118 0.43 -18.56 7.22
CA GLY A 118 1.53 -17.67 7.53
C GLY A 118 1.17 -16.20 7.55
N LEU A 119 0.11 -15.77 6.86
CA LEU A 119 -0.39 -14.39 6.94
C LEU A 119 -0.73 -13.98 8.38
N TYR A 120 -1.41 -14.84 9.13
CA TYR A 120 -1.74 -14.56 10.52
C TYR A 120 -0.51 -14.50 11.42
N ARG A 121 0.47 -15.42 11.20
CA ARG A 121 1.72 -15.43 11.97
C ARG A 121 2.56 -14.19 11.69
N GLN A 122 2.62 -13.75 10.42
CA GLN A 122 3.41 -12.57 10.06
C GLN A 122 2.81 -11.27 10.64
N ILE A 123 1.49 -11.09 10.59
CA ILE A 123 0.88 -9.90 11.19
C ILE A 123 0.95 -9.90 12.73
N ALA A 124 0.92 -11.08 13.37
CA ALA A 124 1.14 -11.19 14.81
C ALA A 124 2.58 -10.80 15.19
N LYS A 125 3.58 -11.29 14.46
CA LYS A 125 4.99 -10.87 14.63
C LYS A 125 5.15 -9.37 14.44
N CYS A 126 4.52 -8.81 13.41
CA CYS A 126 4.53 -7.37 13.11
C CYS A 126 3.96 -6.56 14.28
N ARG A 127 2.79 -6.94 14.82
CA ARG A 127 2.18 -6.36 16.02
C ARG A 127 3.15 -6.36 17.21
N ASP A 128 3.77 -7.51 17.50
CA ASP A 128 4.65 -7.66 18.65
C ASP A 128 5.92 -6.82 18.52
N GLU A 129 6.49 -6.72 17.31
CA GLU A 129 7.61 -5.85 17.00
C GLU A 129 7.25 -4.37 17.17
N PHE A 130 6.05 -3.93 16.72
CA PHE A 130 5.57 -2.56 16.97
C PHE A 130 5.34 -2.27 18.45
N LEU A 131 4.75 -3.20 19.20
CA LEU A 131 4.50 -3.03 20.63
C LEU A 131 5.79 -2.89 21.47
N ALA A 132 6.95 -3.21 20.90
CA ALA A 132 8.22 -2.97 21.60
C ALA A 132 8.53 -1.48 21.76
N TYR A 133 7.93 -0.57 20.95
CA TYR A 133 8.22 0.87 20.98
C TYR A 133 7.00 1.77 20.71
N MET A 134 5.92 1.26 20.13
CA MET A 134 4.67 1.99 19.94
C MET A 134 3.64 1.62 21.01
N PRO A 135 2.79 2.57 21.46
CA PRO A 135 1.76 2.28 22.46
C PRO A 135 0.63 1.44 21.89
N TYR A 136 -0.12 0.77 22.77
CA TYR A 136 -1.24 -0.12 22.34
C TYR A 136 -2.34 0.67 21.59
N GLU A 137 -2.59 1.91 21.94
CA GLU A 137 -3.55 2.80 21.24
C GLU A 137 -3.18 3.00 19.77
N TRP A 138 -1.90 2.95 19.41
CA TRP A 138 -1.46 2.98 18.03
C TRP A 138 -1.83 1.67 17.31
N ILE A 139 -1.71 0.52 17.97
CA ILE A 139 -2.17 -0.78 17.43
C ILE A 139 -3.70 -0.78 17.22
N GLU A 140 -4.49 -0.23 18.15
CA GLU A 140 -5.94 -0.10 17.99
C GLU A 140 -6.30 0.75 16.76
N ARG A 141 -5.55 1.83 16.52
CA ARG A 141 -5.74 2.67 15.33
C ARG A 141 -5.32 1.95 14.04
N LEU A 142 -4.21 1.22 14.05
CA LEU A 142 -3.81 0.38 12.92
C LEU A 142 -4.89 -0.66 12.60
N ALA A 143 -5.46 -1.32 13.61
CA ALA A 143 -6.57 -2.26 13.46
C ALA A 143 -7.81 -1.60 12.82
N GLU A 144 -8.18 -0.39 13.26
CA GLU A 144 -9.28 0.39 12.68
C GLU A 144 -9.01 0.74 11.21
N HIS A 145 -7.78 1.17 10.86
CA HIS A 145 -7.41 1.47 9.48
C HIS A 145 -7.39 0.21 8.60
N MET A 146 -6.95 -0.92 9.12
CA MET A 146 -7.03 -2.21 8.43
C MET A 146 -8.48 -2.67 8.23
N TYR A 147 -9.36 -2.46 9.23
CA TYR A 147 -10.78 -2.73 9.08
C TYR A 147 -11.39 -1.89 7.94
N ARG A 148 -11.08 -0.59 7.88
CA ARG A 148 -11.58 0.31 6.83
C ARG A 148 -11.02 -0.04 5.46
N TYR A 149 -9.73 -0.34 5.37
CA TYR A 149 -9.10 -0.79 4.13
C TYR A 149 -9.83 -2.01 3.55
N THR A 150 -10.05 -3.05 4.37
CA THR A 150 -10.71 -4.26 3.88
C THR A 150 -12.20 -4.03 3.61
N THR A 151 -12.92 -3.26 4.48
CA THR A 151 -14.36 -3.07 4.37
C THR A 151 -14.73 -2.12 3.23
N TYR A 152 -14.14 -0.92 3.20
CA TYR A 152 -14.51 0.13 2.24
C TYR A 152 -13.65 0.10 0.97
N GLY A 153 -12.51 -0.59 1.02
CA GLY A 153 -11.68 -0.90 -0.13
C GLY A 153 -12.05 -2.25 -0.74
N ILE A 154 -11.38 -3.33 -0.31
CA ILE A 154 -11.44 -4.65 -0.96
C ILE A 154 -12.88 -5.17 -1.12
N ILE A 155 -13.68 -5.20 -0.05
CA ILE A 155 -15.06 -5.71 -0.08
C ILE A 155 -15.95 -4.92 -1.04
N GLU A 156 -15.84 -3.58 -1.04
CA GLU A 156 -16.67 -2.75 -1.91
C GLU A 156 -16.18 -2.68 -3.35
N GLU A 157 -14.91 -3.00 -3.61
CA GLU A 157 -14.33 -3.10 -4.96
C GLU A 157 -14.65 -4.45 -5.62
N THR A 158 -14.63 -5.54 -4.84
CA THR A 158 -14.80 -6.92 -5.33
C THR A 158 -15.97 -7.12 -6.29
N PRO A 159 -17.20 -6.57 -6.08
CA PRO A 159 -18.30 -6.74 -7.03
C PRO A 159 -18.00 -6.17 -8.42
N TYR A 160 -17.31 -5.03 -8.51
CA TYR A 160 -16.93 -4.42 -9.79
C TYR A 160 -15.95 -5.31 -10.54
N ARG A 161 -14.96 -5.85 -9.85
CA ARG A 161 -13.95 -6.75 -10.39
C ARG A 161 -14.58 -8.06 -10.87
N LEU A 162 -15.41 -8.71 -10.04
CA LEU A 162 -16.09 -9.97 -10.41
C LEU A 162 -17.09 -9.82 -11.57
N GLU A 163 -17.72 -8.65 -11.70
CA GLU A 163 -18.67 -8.35 -12.78
C GLU A 163 -17.97 -7.80 -14.05
N GLY A 164 -16.69 -7.49 -14.00
CA GLY A 164 -15.96 -6.82 -15.09
C GLY A 164 -16.55 -5.43 -15.42
N ARG A 165 -17.09 -4.73 -14.43
CA ARG A 165 -17.84 -3.50 -14.60
C ARG A 165 -17.11 -2.31 -13.98
N TYR A 166 -16.80 -1.31 -14.78
CA TYR A 166 -16.18 -0.08 -14.29
C TYR A 166 -17.09 0.66 -13.29
N PRO A 167 -16.61 1.01 -12.10
CA PRO A 167 -17.28 1.96 -11.21
C PRO A 167 -17.35 3.35 -11.88
N SER A 168 -18.30 4.20 -11.50
CA SER A 168 -18.24 5.61 -11.93
C SER A 168 -16.95 6.26 -11.41
N LEU A 169 -16.44 7.29 -12.09
CA LEU A 169 -15.20 7.96 -11.67
C LEU A 169 -15.27 8.50 -10.24
N LEU A 170 -16.44 9.01 -9.81
CA LEU A 170 -16.65 9.42 -8.42
C LEU A 170 -16.56 8.22 -7.48
N ARG A 171 -17.21 7.11 -7.82
CA ARG A 171 -17.15 5.89 -6.99
C ARG A 171 -15.72 5.34 -6.93
N LEU A 172 -15.01 5.32 -8.05
CA LEU A 172 -13.62 4.89 -8.13
C LEU A 172 -12.72 5.72 -7.21
N SER A 173 -12.90 7.06 -7.18
CA SER A 173 -12.08 7.91 -6.32
C SER A 173 -12.25 7.60 -4.82
N PHE A 174 -13.46 7.17 -4.39
CA PHE A 174 -13.67 6.69 -3.03
C PHE A 174 -13.08 5.30 -2.80
N LEU A 175 -13.27 4.37 -3.74
CA LEU A 175 -12.69 3.03 -3.62
C LEU A 175 -11.17 3.11 -3.52
N ARG A 176 -10.52 3.83 -4.45
CA ARG A 176 -9.06 3.94 -4.48
C ARG A 176 -8.46 4.65 -3.27
N GLU A 177 -9.21 5.54 -2.62
CA GLU A 177 -8.78 6.16 -1.35
C GLU A 177 -8.56 5.11 -0.24
N TYR A 178 -9.33 3.99 -0.28
CA TYR A 178 -9.18 2.91 0.68
C TYR A 178 -8.33 1.75 0.13
N THR A 179 -8.54 1.30 -1.12
CA THR A 179 -7.85 0.13 -1.66
C THR A 179 -6.35 0.31 -1.82
N ILE A 180 -5.86 1.54 -1.92
CA ILE A 180 -4.42 1.82 -1.92
C ILE A 180 -3.74 1.49 -0.58
N ALA A 181 -4.50 1.22 0.47
CA ALA A 181 -4.03 0.87 1.82
C ALA A 181 -3.14 1.93 2.49
N MET A 182 -3.21 3.19 2.05
CA MET A 182 -2.37 4.24 2.64
C MET A 182 -2.89 4.80 3.96
N TYR A 183 -4.11 4.46 4.40
CA TYR A 183 -4.51 4.73 5.78
C TYR A 183 -3.74 3.86 6.78
N PRO A 184 -3.73 2.50 6.68
CA PRO A 184 -2.92 1.68 7.56
C PRO A 184 -1.41 1.86 7.32
N TYR A 185 -0.97 2.02 6.07
CA TYR A 185 0.46 2.24 5.81
C TYR A 185 0.94 3.63 6.27
N GLY A 186 0.10 4.65 6.22
CA GLY A 186 0.40 5.98 6.77
C GLY A 186 0.68 5.99 8.28
N ASP A 187 0.19 4.98 9.04
CA ASP A 187 0.57 4.81 10.45
C ASP A 187 2.04 4.37 10.58
N MET A 188 2.61 3.73 9.55
CA MET A 188 4.04 3.36 9.52
C MET A 188 4.97 4.58 9.53
N ILE A 189 4.50 5.73 9.06
CA ILE A 189 5.25 7.00 9.13
C ILE A 189 5.52 7.35 10.59
N GLU A 190 4.50 7.28 11.45
CA GLU A 190 4.65 7.53 12.89
C GLU A 190 5.58 6.52 13.55
N ALA A 191 5.47 5.24 13.18
CA ALA A 191 6.36 4.20 13.67
C ALA A 191 7.81 4.43 13.22
N GLY A 192 8.03 4.84 11.97
CA GLY A 192 9.35 5.14 11.42
C GLY A 192 10.06 6.31 12.10
N ILE A 193 9.32 7.35 12.46
CA ILE A 193 9.84 8.52 13.19
C ILE A 193 9.76 8.35 14.71
N ASN A 194 9.21 7.24 15.20
CA ASN A 194 8.98 6.94 16.61
C ASN A 194 8.20 8.05 17.34
N TYR A 195 7.14 8.55 16.71
CA TYR A 195 6.27 9.57 17.27
C TYR A 195 4.81 9.34 16.86
N MET A 196 3.95 9.05 17.82
CA MET A 196 2.52 8.96 17.61
C MET A 196 1.89 10.35 17.69
N LEU A 197 1.19 10.78 16.63
CA LEU A 197 0.44 12.03 16.65
C LEU A 197 -0.62 12.03 17.77
N PRO A 198 -0.69 13.07 18.60
CA PRO A 198 -1.80 13.29 19.51
C PRO A 198 -3.15 13.23 18.79
N LYS A 199 -4.17 12.70 19.48
CA LYS A 199 -5.47 12.40 18.86
C LYS A 199 -6.16 13.64 18.27
N ASP A 200 -6.03 14.79 18.91
CA ASP A 200 -6.57 16.07 18.45
C ASP A 200 -5.83 16.58 17.21
N ILE A 201 -4.51 16.41 17.14
CA ILE A 201 -3.69 16.74 15.97
C ILE A 201 -4.00 15.78 14.83
N ALA A 202 -4.03 14.47 15.08
CA ALA A 202 -4.40 13.47 14.06
C ALA A 202 -5.80 13.71 13.48
N GLY A 203 -6.73 14.23 14.30
CA GLY A 203 -8.10 14.65 13.91
C GLY A 203 -8.18 16.05 13.33
N HIS A 204 -7.12 16.83 13.28
CA HIS A 204 -7.14 18.18 12.73
C HIS A 204 -7.44 18.15 11.22
N PRO A 205 -8.37 19.01 10.70
CA PRO A 205 -8.80 18.93 9.29
C PRO A 205 -7.67 18.97 8.26
N MET A 206 -6.61 19.76 8.50
CA MET A 206 -5.43 19.83 7.61
C MET A 206 -4.65 18.52 7.59
N ILE A 207 -4.44 17.89 8.75
CA ILE A 207 -3.74 16.60 8.87
C ILE A 207 -4.57 15.49 8.20
N MET A 208 -5.88 15.47 8.44
CA MET A 208 -6.79 14.54 7.76
C MET A 208 -6.77 14.75 6.24
N ARG A 209 -6.70 16.02 5.77
CA ARG A 209 -6.62 16.31 4.34
C ARG A 209 -5.30 15.83 3.74
N LEU A 210 -4.16 16.02 4.42
CA LEU A 210 -2.86 15.48 3.99
C LEU A 210 -2.87 13.95 3.88
N ARG A 211 -3.50 13.26 4.83
CA ARG A 211 -3.66 11.78 4.75
C ARG A 211 -4.56 11.35 3.58
N THR A 212 -5.64 12.09 3.30
CA THR A 212 -6.48 11.84 2.12
C THR A 212 -5.70 12.08 0.82
N LEU A 213 -4.91 13.16 0.74
CA LEU A 213 -4.07 13.45 -0.42
C LEU A 213 -2.98 12.39 -0.61
N LEU A 214 -2.37 11.90 0.47
CA LEU A 214 -1.45 10.76 0.43
C LEU A 214 -2.11 9.55 -0.26
N CYS A 215 -3.33 9.17 0.17
CA CYS A 215 -4.07 8.08 -0.47
C CYS A 215 -4.31 8.34 -1.96
N ARG A 216 -4.73 9.55 -2.34
CA ARG A 216 -5.08 9.89 -3.72
C ARG A 216 -3.87 9.98 -4.64
N ILE A 217 -2.78 10.58 -4.20
CA ILE A 217 -1.53 10.66 -4.96
C ILE A 217 -0.98 9.25 -5.19
N MET A 218 -0.89 8.45 -4.12
CA MET A 218 -0.30 7.11 -4.22
C MET A 218 -1.21 6.10 -4.93
N SER A 219 -2.54 6.31 -4.96
CA SER A 219 -3.41 5.48 -5.78
C SER A 219 -3.16 5.70 -7.27
N ILE A 220 -2.99 6.96 -7.71
CA ILE A 220 -2.67 7.25 -9.11
C ILE A 220 -1.24 6.80 -9.44
N GLN A 221 -0.29 6.97 -8.52
CA GLN A 221 1.07 6.46 -8.67
C GLN A 221 1.07 4.93 -8.86
N ASN A 222 0.31 4.19 -8.05
CA ASN A 222 0.16 2.75 -8.20
C ASN A 222 -0.46 2.39 -9.56
N ASP A 223 -1.60 3.00 -9.92
CA ASP A 223 -2.29 2.78 -11.20
C ASP A 223 -1.38 3.08 -12.40
N TRP A 224 -0.46 4.04 -12.24
CA TRP A 224 0.54 4.43 -13.25
C TRP A 224 1.55 3.32 -13.51
N TYR A 225 2.15 2.78 -12.44
CA TYR A 225 3.21 1.78 -12.56
C TYR A 225 2.67 0.35 -12.78
N THR A 226 1.40 0.08 -12.44
CA THR A 226 0.75 -1.22 -12.67
C THR A 226 0.09 -1.35 -14.03
N LEU A 227 -0.07 -0.24 -14.78
CA LEU A 227 -0.88 -0.18 -16.00
C LEU A 227 -0.50 -1.24 -17.04
N GLU A 228 0.81 -1.45 -17.33
CA GLU A 228 1.25 -2.45 -18.31
C GLU A 228 0.88 -3.87 -17.86
N LYS A 229 1.07 -4.19 -16.58
CA LYS A 229 0.70 -5.47 -15.99
C LYS A 229 -0.81 -5.69 -16.11
N GLU A 230 -1.59 -4.68 -15.77
CA GLU A 230 -3.06 -4.74 -15.73
C GLU A 230 -3.68 -4.84 -17.13
N ILE A 231 -3.12 -4.15 -18.12
CA ILE A 231 -3.52 -4.34 -19.54
C ILE A 231 -3.20 -5.76 -20.02
N ALA A 232 -2.08 -6.33 -19.58
CA ALA A 232 -1.69 -7.69 -19.96
C ALA A 232 -2.58 -8.77 -19.28
N ASP A 233 -3.13 -8.47 -18.11
CA ASP A 233 -4.03 -9.35 -17.31
C ASP A 233 -5.52 -8.97 -17.52
N SER A 234 -5.87 -8.45 -18.65
CA SER A 234 -7.06 -7.65 -19.02
C SER A 234 -8.46 -8.21 -18.68
N GLU A 235 -8.59 -9.39 -18.06
CA GLU A 235 -9.89 -9.98 -17.78
C GLU A 235 -10.61 -9.38 -16.56
N PHE A 236 -9.90 -8.68 -15.65
CA PHE A 236 -10.44 -8.32 -14.34
C PHE A 236 -10.15 -6.91 -13.84
N GLU A 237 -9.25 -6.14 -14.47
CA GLU A 237 -8.88 -4.83 -13.94
C GLU A 237 -9.82 -3.72 -14.42
N VAL A 238 -10.67 -3.26 -13.52
CA VAL A 238 -11.67 -2.19 -13.77
C VAL A 238 -11.51 -1.00 -12.82
N CYS A 239 -10.57 -1.08 -11.88
CA CYS A 239 -10.39 -0.09 -10.83
C CYS A 239 -9.12 0.78 -11.00
N ASN A 240 -8.38 0.63 -12.10
CA ASN A 240 -7.31 1.55 -12.48
C ASN A 240 -7.89 2.86 -13.03
N ILE A 241 -7.44 4.02 -12.50
CA ILE A 241 -7.98 5.33 -12.91
C ILE A 241 -7.78 5.62 -14.38
N ILE A 242 -6.67 5.21 -14.98
CA ILE A 242 -6.36 5.46 -16.39
C ILE A 242 -7.33 4.68 -17.27
N LEU A 243 -7.55 3.40 -16.97
CA LEU A 243 -8.49 2.56 -17.70
C LEU A 243 -9.94 3.03 -17.52
N ALA A 244 -10.30 3.48 -16.33
CA ALA A 244 -11.63 4.03 -16.05
C ALA A 244 -11.87 5.36 -16.79
N LEU A 245 -10.88 6.26 -16.87
CA LEU A 245 -10.94 7.50 -17.66
C LEU A 245 -11.14 7.17 -19.14
N GLN A 246 -10.32 6.25 -19.69
CA GLN A 246 -10.46 5.79 -21.06
C GLN A 246 -11.89 5.27 -21.34
N HIS A 247 -12.40 4.43 -20.44
CA HIS A 247 -13.71 3.83 -20.60
C HIS A 247 -14.86 4.85 -20.55
N HIS A 248 -14.88 5.72 -19.53
CA HIS A 248 -16.00 6.65 -19.31
C HIS A 248 -16.00 7.82 -20.27
N HIS A 249 -14.84 8.36 -20.61
CA HIS A 249 -14.72 9.50 -21.55
C HIS A 249 -14.61 9.06 -23.00
N LYS A 250 -14.42 7.76 -23.26
CA LYS A 250 -14.23 7.19 -24.63
C LYS A 250 -13.10 7.87 -25.38
N ILE A 251 -12.03 8.15 -24.70
CA ILE A 251 -10.79 8.75 -25.18
C ILE A 251 -9.73 7.69 -25.47
N SER A 252 -8.65 8.06 -26.13
CA SER A 252 -7.51 7.17 -26.33
C SER A 252 -6.78 6.89 -25.00
N LEU A 253 -5.97 5.83 -24.96
CA LEU A 253 -5.15 5.53 -23.79
C LEU A 253 -4.17 6.67 -23.49
N ASP A 254 -3.56 7.26 -24.52
CA ASP A 254 -2.63 8.39 -24.35
C ASP A 254 -3.33 9.63 -23.74
N GLU A 255 -4.57 9.93 -24.16
CA GLU A 255 -5.37 11.00 -23.56
C GLU A 255 -5.78 10.69 -22.11
N ALA A 256 -6.09 9.42 -21.80
CA ALA A 256 -6.40 8.99 -20.44
C ALA A 256 -5.18 9.08 -19.50
N ILE A 257 -3.99 8.75 -20.00
CA ILE A 257 -2.72 8.93 -19.28
C ILE A 257 -2.49 10.42 -18.95
N GLN A 258 -2.65 11.31 -19.94
CA GLN A 258 -2.50 12.76 -19.74
C GLN A 258 -3.52 13.31 -18.71
N GLU A 259 -4.76 12.83 -18.75
CA GLU A 259 -5.78 13.26 -17.77
C GLU A 259 -5.49 12.73 -16.37
N ALA A 260 -5.01 11.49 -16.23
CA ALA A 260 -4.58 10.94 -14.95
C ALA A 260 -3.37 11.72 -14.38
N GLU A 261 -2.39 12.08 -15.21
CA GLU A 261 -1.26 12.94 -14.83
C GLU A 261 -1.76 14.30 -14.34
N ARG A 262 -2.68 14.94 -15.05
CA ARG A 262 -3.26 16.22 -14.65
C ARG A 262 -3.99 16.15 -13.30
N ILE A 263 -4.73 15.06 -13.04
CA ILE A 263 -5.41 14.85 -11.76
C ILE A 263 -4.38 14.65 -10.65
N HIS A 264 -3.35 13.82 -10.90
CA HIS A 264 -2.24 13.58 -9.98
C HIS A 264 -1.57 14.90 -9.57
N ASP A 265 -1.17 15.70 -10.56
CA ASP A 265 -0.46 16.96 -10.35
C ASP A 265 -1.30 17.94 -9.52
N SER A 266 -2.63 17.98 -9.72
CA SER A 266 -3.51 18.82 -8.90
C SER A 266 -3.51 18.42 -7.41
N TYR A 267 -3.39 17.14 -7.09
CA TYR A 267 -3.26 16.67 -5.70
C TYR A 267 -1.87 16.97 -5.12
N VAL A 268 -0.82 16.85 -5.95
CA VAL A 268 0.55 17.21 -5.55
C VAL A 268 0.64 18.70 -5.25
N GLU A 269 0.07 19.57 -6.09
CA GLU A 269 0.03 21.02 -5.89
C GLU A 269 -0.73 21.39 -4.59
N GLU A 270 -1.87 20.74 -4.33
CA GLU A 270 -2.63 20.95 -3.09
C GLU A 270 -1.82 20.53 -1.86
N MET A 271 -1.20 19.35 -1.89
CA MET A 271 -0.36 18.85 -0.78
C MET A 271 0.84 19.78 -0.55
N ASP A 272 1.48 20.23 -1.61
CA ASP A 272 2.61 21.15 -1.53
C ASP A 272 2.22 22.52 -0.96
N ALA A 273 1.02 23.01 -1.27
CA ALA A 273 0.49 24.23 -0.67
C ALA A 273 0.20 24.06 0.83
N ILE A 274 -0.43 22.94 1.23
CA ILE A 274 -0.77 22.68 2.64
C ILE A 274 0.51 22.54 3.48
N GLN A 275 1.52 21.80 3.02
CA GLN A 275 2.74 21.59 3.81
C GLN A 275 3.54 22.88 4.02
N LYS A 276 3.36 23.91 3.18
CA LYS A 276 4.00 25.23 3.29
C LYS A 276 3.27 26.20 4.22
N ASP A 277 2.01 25.91 4.56
CA ASP A 277 1.13 26.79 5.34
C ASP A 277 0.39 25.97 6.44
N LEU A 278 1.19 25.21 7.22
CA LEU A 278 0.63 24.43 8.33
C LEU A 278 0.16 25.36 9.45
N PRO A 279 -0.96 25.04 10.12
CA PRO A 279 -1.38 25.72 11.34
C PRO A 279 -0.31 25.64 12.44
N ASP A 280 -0.42 26.54 13.41
CA ASP A 280 0.38 26.46 14.64
C ASP A 280 -0.17 25.35 15.56
N PHE A 281 0.63 24.31 15.76
CA PHE A 281 0.35 23.17 16.66
C PHE A 281 1.03 23.32 18.05
N GLY A 282 1.52 24.50 18.39
CA GLY A 282 2.10 24.79 19.69
C GLY A 282 3.37 23.97 19.97
N GLU A 283 3.38 23.26 21.10
CA GLU A 283 4.54 22.46 21.52
C GLU A 283 4.85 21.29 20.58
N ASP A 284 3.85 20.78 19.87
CA ASP A 284 3.97 19.67 18.91
C ASP A 284 4.38 20.11 17.50
N GLN A 285 4.54 21.42 17.24
CA GLN A 285 4.79 21.97 15.89
C GLN A 285 5.92 21.25 15.16
N LYS A 286 7.07 21.09 15.83
CA LYS A 286 8.26 20.46 15.22
C LYS A 286 8.01 19.00 14.83
N GLU A 287 7.31 18.27 15.66
CA GLU A 287 7.01 16.85 15.41
C GLU A 287 5.95 16.69 14.32
N VAL A 288 4.99 17.62 14.25
CA VAL A 288 4.00 17.65 13.15
C VAL A 288 4.67 17.99 11.83
N GLU A 289 5.55 18.98 11.79
CA GLU A 289 6.35 19.31 10.60
C GLU A 289 7.20 18.11 10.15
N ASN A 290 7.82 17.40 11.11
CA ASN A 290 8.56 16.18 10.83
C ASN A 290 7.68 15.08 10.27
N TYR A 291 6.47 14.86 10.83
CA TYR A 291 5.51 13.89 10.31
C TYR A 291 5.08 14.24 8.87
N VAL A 292 4.73 15.50 8.62
CA VAL A 292 4.34 15.96 7.28
C VAL A 292 5.48 15.79 6.28
N TYR A 293 6.71 16.14 6.66
CA TYR A 293 7.88 15.90 5.82
C TYR A 293 8.03 14.42 5.44
N HIS A 294 7.76 13.50 6.37
CA HIS A 294 7.84 12.06 6.10
C HIS A 294 6.66 11.54 5.25
N ILE A 295 5.50 12.21 5.25
CA ILE A 295 4.47 11.96 4.23
C ILE A 295 5.02 12.19 2.82
N LEU A 296 5.75 13.30 2.61
CA LEU A 296 6.32 13.63 1.31
C LEU A 296 7.40 12.64 0.89
N LEU A 297 8.27 12.25 1.82
CA LEU A 297 9.31 11.23 1.58
C LEU A 297 8.72 9.85 1.29
N ASN A 298 7.58 9.52 1.88
CA ASN A 298 6.88 8.27 1.63
C ASN A 298 6.42 8.18 0.16
N ILE A 299 5.89 9.28 -0.39
CA ILE A 299 5.45 9.35 -1.78
C ILE A 299 6.64 9.25 -2.74
N THR A 300 7.68 10.05 -2.54
CA THR A 300 8.85 10.06 -3.43
C THR A 300 9.66 8.78 -3.33
N GLY A 301 9.73 8.19 -2.13
CA GLY A 301 10.42 6.93 -1.91
C GLY A 301 9.74 5.76 -2.63
N LEU A 302 8.40 5.68 -2.61
CA LEU A 302 7.70 4.64 -3.38
C LEU A 302 7.89 4.84 -4.89
N ASP A 303 7.90 6.08 -5.38
CA ASP A 303 8.20 6.39 -6.79
C ASP A 303 9.60 5.90 -7.18
N ASP A 304 10.61 6.11 -6.32
CA ASP A 304 11.96 5.63 -6.55
C ASP A 304 12.03 4.09 -6.57
N TRP A 305 11.32 3.41 -5.65
CA TRP A 305 11.24 1.96 -5.62
C TRP A 305 10.59 1.38 -6.89
N TYR A 306 9.50 1.98 -7.37
CA TYR A 306 8.87 1.57 -8.64
C TYR A 306 9.82 1.70 -9.84
N ASN A 307 10.63 2.75 -9.87
CA ASN A 307 11.48 3.06 -11.02
C ASN A 307 12.83 2.30 -11.04
N GLY A 308 13.32 1.86 -9.90
CA GLY A 308 14.70 1.35 -9.81
C GLY A 308 14.91 0.02 -9.11
N ASP A 309 13.95 -0.45 -8.31
CA ASP A 309 14.25 -1.49 -7.34
C ASP A 309 13.34 -2.72 -7.40
N THR A 310 12.17 -2.64 -8.02
CA THR A 310 11.25 -3.76 -8.11
C THR A 310 11.00 -4.22 -9.54
N VAL A 311 10.83 -5.53 -9.71
CA VAL A 311 10.34 -6.14 -10.95
C VAL A 311 8.88 -6.59 -10.84
N ARG A 312 8.22 -6.33 -9.70
CA ARG A 312 6.87 -6.82 -9.39
C ARG A 312 5.84 -6.49 -10.48
N TYR A 313 5.97 -5.35 -11.12
CA TYR A 313 4.99 -4.84 -12.09
C TYR A 313 5.36 -5.14 -13.55
N ILE A 314 6.42 -5.92 -13.77
CA ILE A 314 6.73 -6.48 -15.08
C ILE A 314 5.85 -7.71 -15.30
N PRO A 315 5.03 -7.79 -16.38
CA PRO A 315 4.04 -8.87 -16.57
C PRO A 315 4.65 -10.29 -16.52
N SER A 316 5.88 -10.47 -17.00
CA SER A 316 6.57 -11.78 -16.96
C SER A 316 7.04 -12.20 -15.57
N GLU A 317 7.25 -11.24 -14.68
CA GLU A 317 7.79 -11.47 -13.32
C GLU A 317 6.70 -11.66 -12.28
N PHE A 318 5.46 -11.27 -12.58
CA PHE A 318 4.33 -11.52 -11.68
C PHE A 318 3.91 -13.01 -11.74
N PRO A 319 3.66 -13.69 -10.61
CA PRO A 319 3.29 -15.09 -10.60
C PRO A 319 1.87 -15.31 -11.14
N LYS A 320 1.72 -16.20 -12.15
CA LYS A 320 0.42 -16.51 -12.76
C LYS A 320 -0.45 -17.47 -11.92
N HIS A 321 0.21 -18.36 -11.15
CA HIS A 321 -0.42 -19.37 -10.30
C HIS A 321 0.08 -19.21 -8.88
N THR A 322 -0.40 -18.15 -8.22
CA THR A 322 0.09 -17.78 -6.89
C THR A 322 -0.35 -18.78 -5.81
N TYR A 323 -1.57 -19.31 -5.97
CA TYR A 323 -2.18 -20.18 -4.97
C TYR A 323 -2.39 -21.59 -5.52
N PRO A 324 -2.31 -22.64 -4.66
CA PRO A 324 -2.68 -23.99 -5.05
C PRO A 324 -4.11 -23.98 -5.60
N GLU A 325 -4.35 -24.71 -6.71
CA GLU A 325 -5.70 -24.92 -7.21
C GLU A 325 -6.57 -25.43 -6.05
N THR A 326 -7.55 -24.67 -5.62
CA THR A 326 -8.56 -25.15 -4.69
C THR A 326 -9.34 -26.23 -5.44
N THR A 327 -8.98 -27.50 -5.18
CA THR A 327 -9.86 -28.63 -5.54
C THR A 327 -11.19 -28.32 -4.87
N GLY A 328 -12.20 -28.01 -5.69
CA GLY A 328 -13.50 -27.50 -5.29
C GLY A 328 -14.06 -28.22 -4.05
N GLN A 329 -14.27 -27.47 -3.00
CA GLN A 329 -15.18 -27.78 -1.91
C GLN A 329 -16.20 -26.66 -1.77
#